data_34a61fb4a6aa6a5991d4ece7616dd19c
#
_entry.id   34a61fb4a6aa6a5991d4ece7616dd19c
#
_cell.length_a   1.000
_cell.length_b   1.000
_cell.length_c   1.000
_cell.angle_alpha   90.00
_cell.angle_beta   90.00
_cell.angle_gamma   90.00
#
_symmetry.space_group_name_H-M   'P 1'
#
loop_
_entity.id
_entity.type
_entity.pdbx_description
1 polymer ?
#
loop_
_entity_poly.entity_id
_entity_poly.type
_entity_poly.pdbx_seq_one_letter_code
_entity_poly.pdbx_strand_id
1 'polypeptide(L)'
;MFLVVGCQATQSAKVEPPKVTVQKEVQKENNPGNPFLGIDIPPGAIIKSSKSVLCGEMGEILTNINKRFGEIPFMSGEIEVVYSSGLMKNILVILMVNPITNTYTFIEQMPNEERLMCILSAGKMYKGKDKKGT
;
A
#
# COMPACT_ATOMS: atom_id res chain seq x y z
N MET A 1 59.26 6.65 -31.21
CA MET A 1 57.85 6.43 -31.46
C MET A 1 57.19 6.31 -30.09
N PHE A 2 56.62 7.43 -29.56
CA PHE A 2 55.98 7.45 -28.27
C PHE A 2 54.48 7.49 -28.50
N LEU A 3 53.78 6.43 -28.11
CA LEU A 3 52.33 6.39 -28.06
C LEU A 3 51.89 7.07 -26.74
N VAL A 4 51.35 8.31 -26.85
CA VAL A 4 50.67 8.94 -25.74
C VAL A 4 49.27 8.39 -25.67
N VAL A 5 49.05 7.51 -24.73
CA VAL A 5 47.68 7.09 -24.36
C VAL A 5 47.08 8.21 -23.53
N GLY A 6 46.25 9.04 -24.15
CA GLY A 6 45.46 10.02 -23.43
C GLY A 6 44.39 9.33 -22.59
N CYS A 7 44.54 9.38 -21.28
CA CYS A 7 43.43 9.11 -20.37
C CYS A 7 42.37 10.16 -20.59
N GLN A 8 41.29 9.79 -21.27
CA GLN A 8 40.05 10.56 -21.23
C GLN A 8 39.46 10.39 -19.85
N ALA A 9 39.53 11.43 -19.06
CA ALA A 9 38.76 11.53 -17.84
C ALA A 9 37.28 11.45 -18.22
N THR A 10 36.62 10.34 -17.88
CA THR A 10 35.18 10.25 -17.94
C THR A 10 34.60 11.24 -16.93
N GLN A 11 34.06 12.33 -17.43
CA GLN A 11 33.26 13.23 -16.62
C GLN A 11 32.07 12.43 -16.12
N SER A 12 32.06 12.16 -14.82
CA SER A 12 30.86 11.64 -14.18
C SER A 12 29.77 12.69 -14.35
N ALA A 13 28.76 12.37 -15.15
CA ALA A 13 27.59 13.18 -15.27
C ALA A 13 27.00 13.34 -13.87
N LYS A 14 26.96 14.57 -13.39
CA LYS A 14 26.28 14.92 -12.14
C LYS A 14 24.80 14.65 -12.39
N VAL A 15 24.31 13.51 -11.93
CA VAL A 15 22.89 13.22 -11.95
C VAL A 15 22.25 14.15 -10.94
N GLU A 16 21.65 15.22 -11.40
CA GLU A 16 20.80 16.04 -10.55
C GLU A 16 19.64 15.17 -10.07
N PRO A 17 19.37 15.16 -8.75
CA PRO A 17 18.20 14.47 -8.26
C PRO A 17 16.97 15.08 -8.94
N PRO A 18 16.00 14.27 -9.39
CA PRO A 18 14.82 14.81 -10.04
C PRO A 18 14.17 15.78 -9.05
N LYS A 19 14.07 17.03 -9.45
CA LYS A 19 13.23 18.01 -8.78
C LYS A 19 11.82 17.44 -8.84
N VAL A 20 11.38 16.88 -7.72
CA VAL A 20 9.97 16.56 -7.54
C VAL A 20 9.26 17.91 -7.48
N THR A 21 8.87 18.39 -8.62
CA THR A 21 7.92 19.47 -8.71
C THR A 21 6.63 18.85 -8.21
N VAL A 22 6.25 19.19 -6.97
CA VAL A 22 4.91 18.98 -6.51
C VAL A 22 4.05 19.91 -7.34
N GLN A 23 3.64 19.44 -8.50
CA GLN A 23 2.60 20.09 -9.25
C GLN A 23 1.36 19.94 -8.38
N LYS A 24 0.97 21.03 -7.79
CA LYS A 24 -0.36 21.23 -7.25
C LYS A 24 -1.30 21.26 -8.46
N GLU A 25 -1.44 20.13 -9.11
CA GLU A 25 -2.57 19.90 -9.99
C GLU A 25 -3.79 19.86 -9.08
N VAL A 26 -4.43 21.02 -9.00
CA VAL A 26 -5.84 21.06 -8.68
C VAL A 26 -6.52 20.40 -9.88
N GLN A 27 -6.48 19.08 -9.91
CA GLN A 27 -7.39 18.34 -10.74
C GLN A 27 -8.78 18.68 -10.20
N LYS A 28 -9.47 19.48 -10.94
CA LYS A 28 -10.92 19.60 -10.89
C LYS A 28 -11.43 18.25 -11.43
N GLU A 29 -11.17 17.20 -10.67
CA GLU A 29 -11.77 15.91 -10.89
C GLU A 29 -13.26 16.11 -10.65
N ASN A 30 -14.04 16.19 -11.71
CA ASN A 30 -15.42 15.75 -11.67
C ASN A 30 -15.37 14.26 -11.35
N ASN A 31 -15.09 13.93 -10.11
CA ASN A 31 -15.16 12.60 -9.59
C ASN A 31 -16.66 12.30 -9.45
N PRO A 32 -17.27 11.55 -10.37
CA PRO A 32 -18.60 11.01 -10.11
C PRO A 32 -18.43 10.17 -8.86
N GLY A 33 -19.06 10.60 -7.75
CA GLY A 33 -18.87 10.15 -6.39
C GLY A 33 -18.38 8.72 -6.28
N ASN A 34 -17.39 8.48 -5.45
CA ASN A 34 -16.83 7.15 -5.25
C ASN A 34 -17.99 6.17 -5.01
N PRO A 35 -18.36 5.32 -6.00
CA PRO A 35 -19.54 4.47 -5.88
C PRO A 35 -19.42 3.46 -4.73
N PHE A 36 -18.22 3.34 -4.16
CA PHE A 36 -17.92 2.39 -3.11
C PHE A 36 -18.49 2.78 -1.75
N LEU A 37 -18.79 4.04 -1.48
CA LEU A 37 -19.14 4.46 -0.14
C LEU A 37 -20.45 5.22 -0.03
N GLY A 38 -21.04 5.69 -1.14
CA GLY A 38 -22.24 6.52 -1.08
C GLY A 38 -22.09 7.73 -0.14
N ILE A 39 -20.84 8.10 0.17
CA ILE A 39 -20.50 9.18 1.09
C ILE A 39 -20.00 10.34 0.26
N ASP A 40 -20.75 11.44 0.29
CA ASP A 40 -20.28 12.71 -0.23
C ASP A 40 -19.19 13.26 0.67
N ILE A 41 -17.95 13.21 0.20
CA ILE A 41 -16.83 13.80 0.90
C ILE A 41 -16.67 15.23 0.44
N PRO A 42 -16.86 16.23 1.32
CA PRO A 42 -16.73 17.63 0.94
C PRO A 42 -15.34 17.92 0.36
N PRO A 43 -15.22 18.80 -0.64
CA PRO A 43 -13.93 19.28 -1.12
C PRO A 43 -13.09 19.82 0.05
N GLY A 44 -11.85 19.35 0.17
CA GLY A 44 -10.95 19.74 1.27
C GLY A 44 -11.01 18.87 2.52
N ALA A 45 -11.96 17.93 2.62
CA ALA A 45 -11.98 16.93 3.71
C ALA A 45 -11.00 15.78 3.51
N ILE A 46 -10.42 15.63 2.32
CA ILE A 46 -9.44 14.60 2.03
C ILE A 46 -8.05 15.08 2.46
N ILE A 47 -7.55 14.49 3.52
CA ILE A 47 -6.18 14.72 3.98
C ILE A 47 -5.31 13.58 3.44
N LYS A 48 -4.33 13.92 2.61
CA LYS A 48 -3.29 12.95 2.21
C LYS A 48 -2.37 12.72 3.40
N SER A 49 -2.37 11.52 3.92
CA SER A 49 -1.42 11.10 4.94
C SER A 49 -0.50 10.00 4.39
N SER A 50 0.75 10.01 4.82
CA SER A 50 1.66 8.90 4.58
C SER A 50 1.76 8.05 5.85
N LYS A 51 1.65 6.74 5.69
CA LYS A 51 1.82 5.78 6.78
C LYS A 51 2.95 4.84 6.42
N SER A 52 3.90 4.68 7.32
CA SER A 52 4.91 3.64 7.17
C SER A 52 4.28 2.26 7.28
N VAL A 53 4.56 1.39 6.32
CA VAL A 53 4.09 0.02 6.30
C VAL A 53 5.27 -0.94 6.36
N LEU A 54 5.09 -2.07 7.04
CA LEU A 54 6.08 -3.14 7.08
C LEU A 54 5.77 -4.11 5.93
N CYS A 55 6.74 -4.28 5.04
CA CYS A 55 6.64 -5.22 3.93
C CYS A 55 7.70 -6.31 4.06
N GLY A 56 7.38 -7.47 3.56
CA GLY A 56 8.27 -8.62 3.51
C GLY A 56 7.76 -9.69 2.57
N GLU A 57 8.53 -10.75 2.40
CA GLU A 57 8.10 -11.88 1.59
C GLU A 57 6.81 -12.50 2.14
N MET A 58 5.89 -12.87 1.26
CA MET A 58 4.56 -13.36 1.64
C MET A 58 4.62 -14.50 2.65
N GLY A 59 5.43 -15.51 2.39
CA GLY A 59 5.55 -16.66 3.29
C GLY A 59 6.07 -16.29 4.67
N GLU A 60 7.03 -15.38 4.75
CA GLU A 60 7.58 -14.89 6.02
C GLU A 60 6.58 -14.05 6.79
N ILE A 61 5.88 -13.14 6.11
CA ILE A 61 4.85 -12.30 6.74
C ILE A 61 3.75 -13.16 7.34
N LEU A 62 3.19 -14.09 6.58
CA LEU A 62 2.12 -14.98 7.05
C LEU A 62 2.58 -15.83 8.23
N THR A 63 3.77 -16.41 8.14
CA THR A 63 4.36 -17.25 9.20
C THR A 63 4.59 -16.46 10.48
N ASN A 64 5.13 -15.26 10.37
CA ASN A 64 5.40 -14.40 11.52
C ASN A 64 4.12 -13.93 12.20
N ILE A 65 3.10 -13.57 11.44
CA ILE A 65 1.80 -13.18 11.97
C ILE A 65 1.18 -14.36 12.74
N ASN A 66 1.21 -15.55 12.15
CA ASN A 66 0.69 -16.76 12.81
C ASN A 66 1.46 -17.08 14.10
N LYS A 67 2.79 -17.07 14.07
CA LYS A 67 3.62 -17.40 15.25
C LYS A 67 3.43 -16.38 16.38
N ARG A 68 3.32 -15.10 16.06
CA ARG A 68 3.28 -14.03 17.08
C ARG A 68 1.89 -13.82 17.65
N PHE A 69 0.86 -13.93 16.81
CA PHE A 69 -0.50 -13.55 17.17
C PHE A 69 -1.51 -14.69 17.07
N GLY A 70 -1.07 -15.87 16.59
CA GLY A 70 -1.98 -17.01 16.37
C GLY A 70 -3.05 -16.73 15.32
N GLU A 71 -2.85 -15.74 14.47
CA GLU A 71 -3.78 -15.39 13.41
C GLU A 71 -3.64 -16.33 12.22
N ILE A 72 -4.76 -16.68 11.65
CA ILE A 72 -4.87 -17.52 10.45
C ILE A 72 -5.56 -16.73 9.33
N PRO A 73 -5.32 -17.05 8.06
CA PRO A 73 -6.07 -16.47 6.97
C PRO A 73 -7.58 -16.72 7.16
N PHE A 74 -8.34 -15.64 7.22
CA PHE A 74 -9.79 -15.69 7.36
C PHE A 74 -10.50 -15.38 6.06
N MET A 75 -10.00 -14.37 5.34
CA MET A 75 -10.56 -13.94 4.07
C MET A 75 -9.44 -13.48 3.17
N SER A 76 -9.55 -13.78 1.89
CA SER A 76 -8.68 -13.26 0.85
C SER A 76 -9.51 -12.80 -0.33
N GLY A 77 -8.99 -11.84 -1.07
CA GLY A 77 -9.62 -11.31 -2.25
C GLY A 77 -8.63 -10.57 -3.12
N GLU A 78 -9.11 -10.12 -4.24
CA GLU A 78 -8.33 -9.26 -5.13
C GLU A 78 -8.97 -7.89 -5.19
N ILE A 79 -8.14 -6.86 -5.16
CA ILE A 79 -8.56 -5.49 -5.41
C ILE A 79 -7.91 -4.97 -6.67
N GLU A 80 -8.61 -4.13 -7.39
CA GLU A 80 -8.09 -3.47 -8.56
C GLU A 80 -7.44 -2.16 -8.16
N VAL A 81 -6.16 -2.02 -8.48
CA VAL A 81 -5.39 -0.79 -8.25
C VAL A 81 -5.15 -0.09 -9.58
N VAL A 82 -5.50 1.17 -9.64
CA VAL A 82 -5.26 2.03 -10.79
C VAL A 82 -4.06 2.92 -10.51
N TYR A 83 -3.04 2.79 -11.34
CA TYR A 83 -1.86 3.64 -11.26
C TYR A 83 -2.10 5.01 -11.92
N SER A 84 -1.29 5.98 -11.56
CA SER A 84 -1.31 7.30 -12.20
C SER A 84 -1.08 7.27 -13.71
N SER A 85 -0.44 6.21 -14.21
CA SER A 85 -0.27 5.93 -15.66
C SER A 85 -1.54 5.42 -16.35
N GLY A 86 -2.61 5.13 -15.60
CA GLY A 86 -3.83 4.49 -16.10
C GLY A 86 -3.74 2.96 -16.19
N LEU A 87 -2.58 2.36 -15.83
CA LEU A 87 -2.44 0.91 -15.75
C LEU A 87 -3.27 0.38 -14.58
N MET A 88 -4.05 -0.67 -14.84
CA MET A 88 -4.85 -1.38 -13.84
C MET A 88 -4.18 -2.69 -13.49
N LYS A 89 -4.13 -3.04 -12.22
CA LYS A 89 -3.57 -4.29 -11.74
C LYS A 89 -4.38 -4.84 -10.57
N ASN A 90 -4.68 -6.12 -10.62
CA ASN A 90 -5.28 -6.82 -9.49
C ASN A 90 -4.19 -7.23 -8.52
N ILE A 91 -4.37 -6.92 -7.26
CA ILE A 91 -3.47 -7.28 -6.17
C ILE A 91 -4.21 -8.08 -5.11
N LEU A 92 -3.51 -9.04 -4.51
CA LEU A 92 -4.04 -9.88 -3.45
C LEU A 92 -4.12 -9.10 -2.14
N VAL A 93 -5.23 -9.24 -1.44
CA VAL A 93 -5.41 -8.79 -0.06
C VAL A 93 -5.80 -9.97 0.81
N ILE A 94 -5.29 -10.01 2.02
CA ILE A 94 -5.58 -11.07 2.99
C ILE A 94 -5.91 -10.45 4.35
N LEU A 95 -6.98 -10.90 4.94
CA LEU A 95 -7.32 -10.63 6.33
C LEU A 95 -6.95 -11.85 7.18
N MET A 96 -6.02 -11.66 8.09
CA MET A 96 -5.63 -12.63 9.10
C MET A 96 -6.41 -12.36 10.39
N VAL A 97 -6.87 -13.39 11.06
CA VAL A 97 -7.70 -13.26 12.27
C VAL A 97 -7.33 -14.35 13.27
N ASN A 98 -7.28 -13.99 14.55
CA ASN A 98 -7.34 -14.94 15.65
C ASN A 98 -8.72 -14.86 16.31
N PRO A 99 -9.56 -15.87 16.15
CA PRO A 99 -10.94 -15.85 16.68
C PRO A 99 -11.00 -15.93 18.21
N ILE A 100 -9.93 -16.35 18.85
CA ILE A 100 -9.85 -16.47 20.33
C ILE A 100 -9.53 -15.12 20.95
N THR A 101 -8.50 -14.43 20.44
CA THR A 101 -8.05 -13.14 20.95
C THR A 101 -8.75 -11.96 20.28
N ASN A 102 -9.47 -12.20 19.19
CA ASN A 102 -10.08 -11.19 18.33
C ASN A 102 -9.06 -10.19 17.75
N THR A 103 -7.85 -10.62 17.55
CA THR A 103 -6.84 -9.82 16.84
C THR A 103 -6.96 -10.03 15.34
N TYR A 104 -6.56 -9.03 14.59
CA TYR A 104 -6.52 -9.10 13.13
C TYR A 104 -5.30 -8.40 12.57
N THR A 105 -4.88 -8.86 11.42
CA THR A 105 -3.89 -8.19 10.57
C THR A 105 -4.41 -8.17 9.14
N PHE A 106 -4.43 -6.98 8.54
CA PHE A 106 -4.79 -6.80 7.13
C PHE A 106 -3.54 -6.57 6.32
N ILE A 107 -3.33 -7.40 5.32
CA ILE A 107 -2.14 -7.38 4.46
C ILE A 107 -2.52 -7.25 3.00
N GLU A 108 -1.68 -6.57 2.25
CA GLU A 108 -1.87 -6.29 0.84
C GLU A 108 -0.60 -6.61 0.07
N GLN A 109 -0.74 -7.25 -1.07
CA GLN A 109 0.36 -7.48 -2.00
C GLN A 109 0.90 -6.16 -2.53
N MET A 110 2.23 -6.05 -2.59
CA MET A 110 2.85 -4.84 -3.13
C MET A 110 2.61 -4.77 -4.65
N PRO A 111 2.06 -3.65 -5.17
CA PRO A 111 1.67 -3.58 -6.57
C PRO A 111 2.81 -3.79 -7.57
N ASN A 112 4.02 -3.38 -7.22
CA ASN A 112 5.20 -3.46 -8.09
C ASN A 112 6.07 -4.70 -7.85
N GLU A 113 5.79 -5.45 -6.78
CA GLU A 113 6.58 -6.61 -6.38
C GLU A 113 5.66 -7.69 -5.82
N GLU A 114 5.25 -8.63 -6.68
CA GLU A 114 4.22 -9.62 -6.37
C GLU A 114 4.59 -10.58 -5.22
N ARG A 115 5.86 -10.72 -4.93
CA ARG A 115 6.34 -11.58 -3.83
C ARG A 115 6.26 -10.90 -2.47
N LEU A 116 6.12 -9.59 -2.43
CA LEU A 116 6.08 -8.82 -1.20
C LEU A 116 4.64 -8.54 -0.77
N MET A 117 4.40 -8.71 0.51
CA MET A 117 3.17 -8.32 1.18
C MET A 117 3.46 -7.23 2.20
N CYS A 118 2.57 -6.28 2.33
CA CYS A 118 2.68 -5.18 3.27
C CYS A 118 1.56 -5.25 4.31
N ILE A 119 1.92 -5.07 5.58
CA ILE A 119 0.95 -4.96 6.65
C ILE A 119 0.37 -3.54 6.65
N LEU A 120 -0.91 -3.43 6.31
CA LEU A 120 -1.60 -2.14 6.27
C LEU A 120 -2.18 -1.74 7.62
N SER A 121 -2.73 -2.70 8.34
CA SER A 121 -3.29 -2.47 9.66
C SER A 121 -3.28 -3.75 10.48
N ALA A 122 -3.19 -3.59 11.78
CA ALA A 122 -3.33 -4.67 12.75
C ALA A 122 -3.98 -4.11 14.02
N GLY A 123 -4.73 -4.94 14.71
CA GLY A 123 -5.41 -4.50 15.92
C GLY A 123 -6.34 -5.53 16.52
N LYS A 124 -7.26 -5.06 17.30
CA LYS A 124 -8.31 -5.86 17.95
C LYS A 124 -9.66 -5.55 17.33
N MET A 125 -10.40 -6.59 17.01
CA MET A 125 -11.79 -6.46 16.60
C MET A 125 -12.69 -6.40 17.83
N TYR A 126 -13.67 -5.54 17.78
CA TYR A 126 -14.72 -5.47 18.79
C TYR A 126 -16.04 -5.86 18.12
N LYS A 127 -16.77 -6.76 18.75
CA LYS A 127 -18.15 -6.99 18.34
C LYS A 127 -18.92 -5.69 18.51
N GLY A 128 -19.60 -5.26 17.47
CA GLY A 128 -20.52 -4.14 17.59
C GLY A 128 -21.50 -4.44 18.73
N LYS A 129 -21.80 -3.44 19.55
CA LYS A 129 -22.88 -3.60 20.51
C LYS A 129 -24.14 -3.84 19.70
N ASP A 130 -24.73 -5.01 19.83
CA ASP A 130 -26.08 -5.24 19.36
C ASP A 130 -26.93 -4.14 19.99
N LYS A 131 -27.35 -3.18 19.18
CA LYS A 131 -28.42 -2.28 19.60
C LYS A 131 -29.63 -3.20 19.77
N LYS A 132 -29.83 -3.70 20.99
CA LYS A 132 -31.13 -4.22 21.36
C LYS A 132 -32.08 -3.05 21.19
N GLY A 133 -32.80 -3.05 20.08
CA GLY A 133 -33.91 -2.14 19.90
C GLY A 133 -34.86 -2.35 21.04
N THR A 134 -35.03 -1.32 21.80
CA THR A 134 -36.23 -1.19 22.63
C THR A 134 -37.40 -0.96 21.73
#